data_cf4ea7a624aff86054d0047860ec7834
#
_entry.id   cf4ea7a624aff86054d0047860ec7834
#
_cell.length_a   1.000
_cell.length_b   1.000
_cell.length_c   1.000
_cell.angle_alpha   90.00
_cell.angle_beta   90.00
_cell.angle_gamma   90.00
#
_symmetry.space_group_name_H-M   'P 1'
#
loop_
_entity.id
_entity.type
_entity.pdbx_description
1 polymer ?
#
loop_
_entity_poly.entity_id
_entity_poly.type
_entity_poly.pdbx_seq_one_letter_code
_entity_poly.pdbx_strand_id
1 'polypeptide(L)'
;LLRARKRDAWAWAAGSAGAVAVLFAVSMPGAFAFLTFQRNRGTEVESLGSLVFHIARQFGWDGKVLLNYGSVEFLGPDVALVSSAALFLTGVAFGWLLLWRLMATRFLANTLADAAFVGVLMFTATSRVISPQYMVWLVGLAAVCLCFPSSRMRLPVYLVLAAAFVTVLESPIWF
;
A
#
# COMPACT_ATOMS: atom_id res chain seq x y z
N LEU A 1 -7.51 -3.95 34.86
CA LEU A 1 -7.73 -2.52 34.60
C LEU A 1 -7.14 -2.07 33.26
N LEU A 2 -5.85 -2.32 32.95
CA LEU A 2 -5.22 -1.90 31.68
C LEU A 2 -5.82 -2.57 30.42
N ARG A 3 -6.23 -3.82 30.49
CA ARG A 3 -6.91 -4.51 29.36
C ARG A 3 -8.32 -3.98 29.10
N ALA A 4 -9.08 -3.67 30.15
CA ALA A 4 -10.41 -3.06 30.01
C ALA A 4 -10.28 -1.69 29.32
N ARG A 5 -9.39 -0.82 29.80
CA ARG A 5 -9.16 0.50 29.24
C ARG A 5 -8.74 0.48 27.75
N LYS A 6 -8.00 -0.56 27.31
CA LYS A 6 -7.67 -0.74 25.89
C LYS A 6 -8.89 -1.16 25.05
N ARG A 7 -9.75 -2.04 25.59
CA ARG A 7 -11.00 -2.44 24.90
C ARG A 7 -11.93 -1.26 24.71
N ASP A 8 -12.09 -0.44 25.75
CA ASP A 8 -12.93 0.76 25.69
C ASP A 8 -12.39 1.78 24.67
N ALA A 9 -11.06 1.99 24.61
CA ALA A 9 -10.46 2.87 23.61
C ALA A 9 -10.72 2.39 22.18
N TRP A 10 -10.63 1.08 21.92
CA TRP A 10 -10.95 0.51 20.61
C TRP A 10 -12.44 0.59 20.29
N ALA A 11 -13.30 0.37 21.27
CA ALA A 11 -14.75 0.52 21.10
C ALA A 11 -15.13 1.96 20.77
N TRP A 12 -14.55 2.94 21.47
CA TRP A 12 -14.73 4.36 21.16
C TRP A 12 -14.20 4.73 19.77
N ALA A 13 -13.01 4.27 19.40
CA ALA A 13 -12.44 4.54 18.08
C ALA A 13 -13.31 3.94 16.96
N ALA A 14 -13.75 2.69 17.11
CA ALA A 14 -14.61 2.02 16.13
C ALA A 14 -16.00 2.67 16.07
N GLY A 15 -16.59 3.02 17.22
CA GLY A 15 -17.87 3.72 17.30
C GLY A 15 -17.82 5.10 16.65
N SER A 16 -16.78 5.87 16.92
CA SER A 16 -16.58 7.20 16.30
C SER A 16 -16.39 7.10 14.80
N ALA A 17 -15.54 6.17 14.32
CA ALA A 17 -15.33 5.94 12.90
C ALA A 17 -16.62 5.49 12.21
N GLY A 18 -17.40 4.59 12.83
CA GLY A 18 -18.69 4.15 12.33
C GLY A 18 -19.71 5.29 12.26
N ALA A 19 -19.80 6.11 13.30
CA ALA A 19 -20.70 7.27 13.33
C ALA A 19 -20.36 8.29 12.23
N VAL A 20 -19.06 8.58 12.03
CA VAL A 20 -18.60 9.45 10.95
C VAL A 20 -18.95 8.85 9.59
N ALA A 21 -18.71 7.56 9.38
CA ALA A 21 -19.02 6.87 8.13
C ALA A 21 -20.54 6.94 7.82
N VAL A 22 -21.39 6.70 8.81
CA VAL A 22 -22.85 6.81 8.67
C VAL A 22 -23.27 8.24 8.37
N LEU A 23 -22.70 9.22 9.09
CA LEU A 23 -22.97 10.63 8.84
C LEU A 23 -22.66 11.02 7.39
N PHE A 24 -21.50 10.64 6.88
CA PHE A 24 -21.12 10.89 5.49
C PHE A 24 -22.03 10.17 4.49
N ALA A 25 -22.40 8.90 4.78
CA ALA A 25 -23.29 8.14 3.91
C ALA A 25 -24.68 8.79 3.76
N VAL A 26 -25.20 9.39 4.87
CA VAL A 26 -26.53 9.99 4.89
C VAL A 26 -26.53 11.42 4.38
N SER A 27 -25.51 12.22 4.75
CA SER A 27 -25.48 13.65 4.45
C SER A 27 -24.87 14.01 3.10
N MET A 28 -24.07 13.12 2.53
CA MET A 28 -23.36 13.36 1.25
C MET A 28 -23.59 12.22 0.27
N PRO A 29 -24.61 12.30 -0.60
CA PRO A 29 -24.81 11.31 -1.65
C PRO A 29 -23.54 11.18 -2.51
N GLY A 30 -23.03 9.95 -2.62
CA GLY A 30 -21.77 9.69 -3.32
C GLY A 30 -20.50 9.80 -2.48
N ALA A 31 -20.57 10.04 -1.17
CA ALA A 31 -19.42 10.08 -0.29
C ALA A 31 -18.49 8.86 -0.41
N PHE A 32 -19.05 7.70 -0.72
CA PHE A 32 -18.31 6.45 -0.94
C PHE A 32 -18.12 6.08 -2.42
N ALA A 33 -18.45 6.98 -3.35
CA ALA A 33 -18.24 6.74 -4.79
C ALA A 33 -16.77 6.46 -5.12
N PHE A 34 -15.82 7.00 -4.34
CA PHE A 34 -14.39 6.72 -4.48
C PHE A 34 -14.06 5.21 -4.35
N LEU A 35 -14.83 4.45 -3.56
CA LEU A 35 -14.65 3.00 -3.46
C LEU A 35 -14.96 2.29 -4.78
N THR A 36 -16.02 2.71 -5.45
CA THR A 36 -16.37 2.21 -6.80
C THR A 36 -15.32 2.66 -7.81
N PHE A 37 -14.91 3.91 -7.73
CA PHE A 37 -13.84 4.46 -8.56
C PHE A 37 -12.54 3.63 -8.39
N GLN A 38 -12.11 3.37 -7.18
CA GLN A 38 -10.94 2.53 -6.93
C GLN A 38 -11.13 1.09 -7.40
N ARG A 39 -12.33 0.54 -7.28
CA ARG A 39 -12.63 -0.82 -7.72
C ARG A 39 -12.46 -0.99 -9.23
N ASN A 40 -12.86 0.02 -10.00
CA ASN A 40 -12.87 -0.01 -11.47
C ASN A 40 -11.50 0.31 -12.09
N ARG A 41 -10.49 0.68 -11.29
CA ARG A 41 -9.13 0.92 -11.77
C ARG A 41 -8.46 -0.37 -12.22
N GLY A 42 -7.68 -0.28 -13.27
CA GLY A 42 -6.82 -1.34 -13.76
C GLY A 42 -5.57 -1.53 -12.92
N THR A 43 -4.52 -2.03 -13.56
CA THR A 43 -3.18 -2.16 -12.97
C THR A 43 -2.32 -1.00 -13.46
N GLU A 44 -1.89 -0.13 -12.55
CA GLU A 44 -1.06 1.01 -12.87
C GLU A 44 0.32 0.56 -13.34
N VAL A 45 0.88 1.25 -14.33
CA VAL A 45 2.14 0.84 -14.99
C VAL A 45 3.34 0.75 -14.05
N GLU A 46 3.33 1.51 -12.97
CA GLU A 46 4.39 1.54 -11.95
C GLU A 46 4.22 0.49 -10.86
N SER A 47 3.09 -0.23 -10.84
CA SER A 47 2.84 -1.26 -9.84
C SER A 47 3.69 -2.51 -10.11
N LEU A 48 4.05 -3.24 -9.05
CA LEU A 48 4.78 -4.49 -9.19
C LEU A 48 4.03 -5.53 -10.04
N GLY A 49 2.70 -5.56 -9.94
CA GLY A 49 1.83 -6.42 -10.76
C GLY A 49 1.91 -6.11 -12.26
N SER A 50 2.24 -4.89 -12.63
CA SER A 50 2.36 -4.48 -14.02
C SER A 50 3.54 -5.10 -14.76
N LEU A 51 4.55 -5.60 -14.04
CA LEU A 51 5.72 -6.27 -14.63
C LEU A 51 5.31 -7.42 -15.55
N VAL A 52 4.24 -8.13 -15.22
CA VAL A 52 3.69 -9.20 -16.06
C VAL A 52 3.33 -8.64 -17.45
N PHE A 53 2.69 -7.47 -17.52
CA PHE A 53 2.27 -6.84 -18.77
C PHE A 53 3.42 -6.18 -19.51
N HIS A 54 4.38 -5.59 -18.79
CA HIS A 54 5.61 -5.08 -19.41
C HIS A 54 6.37 -6.18 -20.14
N ILE A 55 6.44 -7.38 -19.55
CA ILE A 55 7.06 -8.55 -20.18
C ILE A 55 6.17 -9.08 -21.31
N ALA A 56 4.88 -9.28 -21.05
CA ALA A 56 3.95 -9.84 -22.02
C ALA A 56 3.85 -9.01 -23.33
N ARG A 57 3.99 -7.68 -23.23
CA ARG A 57 4.05 -6.79 -24.40
C ARG A 57 5.21 -7.11 -25.34
N GLN A 58 6.33 -7.62 -24.84
CA GLN A 58 7.47 -8.04 -25.67
C GLN A 58 7.12 -9.28 -26.51
N PHE A 59 6.09 -10.02 -26.11
CA PHE A 59 5.61 -11.24 -26.76
C PHE A 59 4.26 -11.06 -27.46
N GLY A 60 3.83 -9.81 -27.73
CA GLY A 60 2.64 -9.54 -28.52
C GLY A 60 1.33 -9.54 -27.72
N TRP A 61 1.35 -9.19 -26.42
CA TRP A 61 0.12 -9.04 -25.65
C TRP A 61 -0.78 -7.91 -26.21
N ASP A 62 -2.06 -8.21 -26.45
CA ASP A 62 -3.02 -7.34 -27.15
C ASP A 62 -3.62 -6.21 -26.30
N GLY A 63 -3.13 -5.98 -25.10
CA GLY A 63 -3.62 -4.92 -24.24
C GLY A 63 -3.09 -3.53 -24.61
N LYS A 64 -3.67 -2.52 -23.96
CA LYS A 64 -3.35 -1.10 -24.18
C LYS A 64 -2.86 -0.47 -22.90
N VAL A 65 -2.06 0.58 -23.04
CA VAL A 65 -1.66 1.48 -21.94
C VAL A 65 -2.37 2.81 -22.19
N LEU A 66 -3.21 3.22 -21.26
CA LEU A 66 -4.01 4.44 -21.38
C LEU A 66 -3.99 5.21 -20.07
N LEU A 67 -4.12 6.54 -20.20
CA LEU A 67 -4.43 7.41 -19.06
C LEU A 67 -5.90 7.19 -18.67
N ASN A 68 -6.11 6.63 -17.48
CA ASN A 68 -7.43 6.30 -16.97
C ASN A 68 -7.49 6.61 -15.48
N TYR A 69 -8.58 7.19 -15.01
CA TYR A 69 -8.74 7.57 -13.59
C TYR A 69 -7.57 8.37 -12.99
N GLY A 70 -6.89 9.19 -13.81
CA GLY A 70 -5.79 10.04 -13.37
C GLY A 70 -4.44 9.33 -13.21
N SER A 71 -4.30 8.10 -13.70
CA SER A 71 -3.05 7.37 -13.79
C SER A 71 -2.90 6.62 -15.10
N VAL A 72 -1.69 6.22 -15.43
CA VAL A 72 -1.42 5.40 -16.60
C VAL A 72 -1.59 3.94 -16.24
N GLU A 73 -2.55 3.27 -16.88
CA GLU A 73 -2.97 1.92 -16.53
C GLU A 73 -2.89 0.96 -17.72
N PHE A 74 -2.59 -0.30 -17.44
CA PHE A 74 -2.80 -1.39 -18.39
C PHE A 74 -4.28 -1.75 -18.45
N LEU A 75 -4.79 -1.89 -19.68
CA LEU A 75 -6.16 -2.30 -19.98
C LEU A 75 -6.13 -3.41 -21.03
N GLY A 76 -6.83 -4.50 -20.79
CA GLY A 76 -6.86 -5.63 -21.72
C GLY A 76 -7.02 -6.98 -21.05
N PRO A 77 -6.70 -8.07 -21.78
CA PRO A 77 -6.78 -9.42 -21.26
C PRO A 77 -5.97 -9.58 -19.96
N ASP A 78 -6.50 -10.35 -19.03
CA ASP A 78 -5.88 -10.73 -17.75
C ASP A 78 -5.57 -9.61 -16.75
N VAL A 79 -5.81 -8.33 -17.09
CA VAL A 79 -5.58 -7.18 -16.18
C VAL A 79 -6.46 -7.29 -14.93
N ALA A 80 -7.72 -7.72 -15.08
CA ALA A 80 -8.61 -7.92 -13.94
C ALA A 80 -8.11 -9.04 -13.01
N LEU A 81 -7.50 -10.10 -13.56
CA LEU A 81 -6.91 -11.20 -12.79
C LEU A 81 -5.72 -10.70 -11.97
N VAL A 82 -4.76 -10.01 -12.61
CA VAL A 82 -3.58 -9.46 -11.94
C VAL A 82 -3.97 -8.42 -10.88
N SER A 83 -4.92 -7.54 -11.19
CA SER A 83 -5.48 -6.57 -10.23
C SER A 83 -6.10 -7.26 -9.01
N SER A 84 -6.84 -8.34 -9.22
CA SER A 84 -7.48 -9.10 -8.14
C SER A 84 -6.45 -9.86 -7.31
N ALA A 85 -5.43 -10.43 -7.95
CA ALA A 85 -4.31 -11.07 -7.26
C ALA A 85 -3.53 -10.07 -6.39
N ALA A 86 -3.26 -8.85 -6.89
CA ALA A 86 -2.62 -7.79 -6.11
C ALA A 86 -3.44 -7.41 -4.87
N LEU A 87 -4.77 -7.25 -5.02
CA LEU A 87 -5.69 -6.99 -3.90
C LEU A 87 -5.68 -8.14 -2.88
N PHE A 88 -5.71 -9.37 -3.34
CA PHE A 88 -5.63 -10.55 -2.48
C PHE A 88 -4.31 -10.57 -1.70
N LEU A 89 -3.17 -10.33 -2.38
CA LEU A 89 -1.86 -10.25 -1.74
C LEU A 89 -1.79 -9.12 -0.69
N THR A 90 -2.39 -7.97 -0.97
CA THR A 90 -2.52 -6.89 0.00
C THR A 90 -3.30 -7.36 1.25
N GLY A 91 -4.42 -8.04 1.06
CA GLY A 91 -5.20 -8.62 2.15
C GLY A 91 -4.41 -9.65 2.97
N VAL A 92 -3.68 -10.54 2.30
CA VAL A 92 -2.80 -11.53 2.96
C VAL A 92 -1.69 -10.83 3.75
N ALA A 93 -1.04 -9.80 3.18
CA ALA A 93 0.01 -9.04 3.84
C ALA A 93 -0.48 -8.37 5.13
N PHE A 94 -1.62 -7.69 5.08
CA PHE A 94 -2.21 -7.07 6.28
C PHE A 94 -2.74 -8.10 7.27
N GLY A 95 -3.33 -9.19 6.80
CA GLY A 95 -3.74 -10.31 7.65
C GLY A 95 -2.56 -10.91 8.40
N TRP A 96 -1.42 -11.06 7.71
CA TRP A 96 -0.19 -11.55 8.32
C TRP A 96 0.37 -10.58 9.37
N LEU A 97 0.39 -9.28 9.08
CA LEU A 97 0.80 -8.26 10.04
C LEU A 97 -0.10 -8.23 11.27
N LEU A 98 -1.40 -8.36 11.08
CA LEU A 98 -2.36 -8.44 12.18
C LEU A 98 -2.12 -9.69 13.02
N LEU A 99 -1.97 -10.85 12.39
CA LEU A 99 -1.66 -12.10 13.08
C LEU A 99 -0.37 -11.99 13.88
N TRP A 100 0.70 -11.48 13.25
CA TRP A 100 1.95 -11.20 13.93
C TRP A 100 1.74 -10.29 15.14
N ARG A 101 0.95 -9.20 14.99
CA ARG A 101 0.67 -8.26 16.07
C ARG A 101 -0.09 -8.92 17.24
N LEU A 102 -0.99 -9.84 16.93
CA LEU A 102 -1.77 -10.56 17.95
C LEU A 102 -0.92 -11.59 18.70
N MET A 103 0.02 -12.22 18.01
CA MET A 103 0.91 -13.25 18.57
C MET A 103 2.14 -12.68 19.25
N ALA A 104 2.57 -11.46 18.90
CA ALA A 104 3.75 -10.84 19.46
C ALA A 104 3.57 -10.52 20.94
N THR A 105 4.46 -11.07 21.77
CA THR A 105 4.44 -10.90 23.23
C THR A 105 5.44 -9.87 23.73
N ARG A 106 6.47 -9.55 22.94
CA ARG A 106 7.54 -8.62 23.30
C ARG A 106 7.63 -7.51 22.25
N PHE A 107 7.74 -6.28 22.72
CA PHE A 107 7.93 -5.10 21.90
C PHE A 107 9.19 -4.37 22.34
N LEU A 108 10.16 -4.28 21.46
CA LEU A 108 11.37 -3.47 21.62
C LEU A 108 11.07 -2.02 21.20
N ALA A 109 11.95 -1.10 21.53
CA ALA A 109 11.79 0.32 21.17
C ALA A 109 11.65 0.54 19.65
N ASN A 110 12.36 -0.25 18.83
CA ASN A 110 12.29 -0.19 17.36
C ASN A 110 11.09 -0.91 16.75
N THR A 111 10.35 -1.75 17.54
CA THR A 111 9.29 -2.60 16.97
C THR A 111 8.21 -1.81 16.27
N LEU A 112 7.83 -0.64 16.78
CA LEU A 112 6.81 0.19 16.15
C LEU A 112 7.30 0.77 14.83
N ALA A 113 8.54 1.27 14.79
CA ALA A 113 9.15 1.82 13.59
C ALA A 113 9.31 0.75 12.50
N ASP A 114 9.84 -0.41 12.87
CA ASP A 114 10.03 -1.55 11.95
C ASP A 114 8.68 -2.05 11.42
N ALA A 115 7.66 -2.17 12.28
CA ALA A 115 6.32 -2.61 11.86
C ALA A 115 5.62 -1.59 10.95
N ALA A 116 5.76 -0.30 11.22
CA ALA A 116 5.21 0.75 10.38
C ALA A 116 5.88 0.74 9.00
N PHE A 117 7.22 0.65 8.96
CA PHE A 117 7.97 0.56 7.72
C PHE A 117 7.57 -0.67 6.91
N VAL A 118 7.53 -1.86 7.52
CA VAL A 118 7.10 -3.10 6.87
C VAL A 118 5.66 -3.00 6.37
N GLY A 119 4.75 -2.42 7.17
CA GLY A 119 3.35 -2.25 6.78
C GLY A 119 3.19 -1.41 5.52
N VAL A 120 3.85 -0.25 5.46
CA VAL A 120 3.80 0.61 4.27
C VAL A 120 4.54 -0.02 3.09
N LEU A 121 5.68 -0.68 3.32
CA LEU A 121 6.43 -1.38 2.27
C LEU A 121 5.60 -2.52 1.65
N MET A 122 4.94 -3.33 2.47
CA MET A 122 4.05 -4.39 1.99
C MET A 122 2.87 -3.82 1.21
N PHE A 123 2.25 -2.75 1.71
CA PHE A 123 1.18 -2.07 1.00
C PHE A 123 1.64 -1.57 -0.37
N THR A 124 2.75 -0.86 -0.44
CA THR A 124 3.27 -0.32 -1.71
C THR A 124 3.67 -1.44 -2.68
N ALA A 125 4.31 -2.51 -2.19
CA ALA A 125 4.73 -3.64 -3.02
C ALA A 125 3.56 -4.47 -3.57
N THR A 126 2.45 -4.57 -2.84
CA THR A 126 1.28 -5.37 -3.25
C THR A 126 0.17 -4.55 -3.89
N SER A 127 0.23 -3.22 -3.82
CA SER A 127 -0.79 -2.35 -4.39
C SER A 127 -0.79 -2.46 -5.92
N ARG A 128 -2.00 -2.53 -6.50
CA ARG A 128 -2.19 -2.44 -7.95
C ARG A 128 -2.16 -1.01 -8.48
N VAL A 129 -2.28 -0.06 -7.56
CA VAL A 129 -2.26 1.38 -7.83
C VAL A 129 -1.21 2.00 -6.94
N ILE A 130 -0.12 2.44 -7.53
CA ILE A 130 0.99 3.05 -6.82
C ILE A 130 1.57 4.18 -7.68
N SER A 131 1.88 5.29 -7.05
CA SER A 131 2.52 6.41 -7.69
C SER A 131 3.90 6.68 -7.07
N PRO A 132 4.85 7.26 -7.79
CA PRO A 132 6.22 7.55 -7.32
C PRO A 132 6.26 8.30 -5.99
N GLN A 133 5.27 9.16 -5.73
CA GLN A 133 5.16 9.91 -4.49
C GLN A 133 5.07 9.04 -3.22
N TYR A 134 4.66 7.78 -3.34
CA TYR A 134 4.62 6.87 -2.18
C TYR A 134 6.01 6.53 -1.64
N MET A 135 7.06 6.73 -2.45
CA MET A 135 8.44 6.62 -1.98
C MET A 135 8.75 7.59 -0.83
N VAL A 136 8.09 8.77 -0.78
CA VAL A 136 8.26 9.74 0.32
C VAL A 136 7.86 9.13 1.66
N TRP A 137 6.79 8.33 1.70
CA TRP A 137 6.36 7.65 2.93
C TRP A 137 7.38 6.61 3.39
N LEU A 138 7.92 5.86 2.44
CA LEU A 138 8.93 4.84 2.73
C LEU A 138 10.25 5.45 3.17
N VAL A 139 10.71 6.52 2.54
CA VAL A 139 11.96 7.21 2.90
C VAL A 139 11.87 7.78 4.32
N GLY A 140 10.74 8.40 4.69
CA GLY A 140 10.53 8.90 6.04
C GLY A 140 10.58 7.80 7.10
N LEU A 141 9.88 6.68 6.88
CA LEU A 141 9.89 5.54 7.79
C LEU A 141 11.26 4.84 7.82
N ALA A 142 11.94 4.76 6.68
CA ALA A 142 13.30 4.23 6.58
C ALA A 142 14.27 5.03 7.46
N ALA A 143 14.21 6.35 7.41
CA ALA A 143 15.02 7.22 8.26
C ALA A 143 14.76 6.97 9.75
N VAL A 144 13.50 6.80 10.15
CA VAL A 144 13.14 6.47 11.54
C VAL A 144 13.72 5.10 11.94
N CYS A 145 13.65 4.07 11.08
CA CYS A 145 14.25 2.77 11.37
C CYS A 145 15.76 2.85 11.60
N LEU A 146 16.47 3.70 10.85
CA LEU A 146 17.92 3.89 10.99
C LEU A 146 18.31 4.56 12.32
N CYS A 147 17.40 5.29 12.96
CA CYS A 147 17.64 5.87 14.30
C CYS A 147 17.74 4.82 15.41
N PHE A 148 17.31 3.58 15.16
CA PHE A 148 17.36 2.49 16.13
C PHE A 148 18.49 1.52 15.80
N PRO A 149 19.58 1.45 16.61
CA PRO A 149 20.67 0.49 16.38
C PRO A 149 20.22 -0.97 16.40
N SER A 150 19.14 -1.28 17.11
CA SER A 150 18.53 -2.61 17.23
C SER A 150 17.62 -2.99 16.05
N SER A 151 17.33 -2.06 15.14
CA SER A 151 16.51 -2.35 13.96
C SER A 151 17.24 -3.30 13.00
N ARG A 152 16.50 -4.28 12.49
CA ARG A 152 16.98 -5.22 11.47
C ARG A 152 16.60 -4.78 10.05
N MET A 153 15.99 -3.59 9.90
CA MET A 153 15.50 -3.07 8.63
C MET A 153 16.59 -2.38 7.78
N ARG A 154 17.86 -2.45 8.15
CA ARG A 154 18.95 -1.76 7.41
C ARG A 154 19.00 -2.13 5.94
N LEU A 155 18.98 -3.44 5.61
CA LEU A 155 19.01 -3.88 4.21
C LEU A 155 17.76 -3.44 3.44
N PRO A 156 16.52 -3.69 3.91
CA PRO A 156 15.32 -3.14 3.27
C PRO A 156 15.34 -1.61 3.11
N VAL A 157 15.85 -0.87 4.09
CA VAL A 157 15.99 0.57 4.03
C VAL A 157 16.91 1.00 2.87
N TYR A 158 18.10 0.40 2.76
CA TYR A 158 19.02 0.74 1.67
C TYR A 158 18.44 0.39 0.30
N LEU A 159 17.70 -0.72 0.19
CA LEU A 159 17.01 -1.08 -1.06
C LEU A 159 15.92 -0.07 -1.42
N VAL A 160 15.14 0.40 -0.44
CA VAL A 160 14.13 1.45 -0.65
C VAL A 160 14.78 2.77 -1.05
N LEU A 161 15.89 3.16 -0.43
CA LEU A 161 16.62 4.38 -0.81
C LEU A 161 17.17 4.29 -2.24
N ALA A 162 17.71 3.13 -2.63
CA ALA A 162 18.14 2.90 -4.01
C ALA A 162 16.96 2.95 -4.99
N ALA A 163 15.83 2.33 -4.66
CA ALA A 163 14.62 2.39 -5.45
C ALA A 163 14.08 3.83 -5.58
N ALA A 164 14.06 4.59 -4.48
CA ALA A 164 13.65 6.00 -4.51
C ALA A 164 14.55 6.85 -5.39
N PHE A 165 15.86 6.61 -5.37
CA PHE A 165 16.80 7.29 -6.26
C PHE A 165 16.53 6.98 -7.74
N VAL A 166 16.29 5.71 -8.09
CA VAL A 166 15.91 5.31 -9.45
C VAL A 166 14.59 5.96 -9.87
N THR A 167 13.60 5.97 -8.99
CA THR A 167 12.31 6.61 -9.24
C THR A 167 12.44 8.11 -9.53
N VAL A 168 13.32 8.81 -8.80
CA VAL A 168 13.60 10.24 -9.06
C VAL A 168 14.27 10.46 -10.41
N LEU A 169 15.11 9.56 -10.84
CA LEU A 169 15.72 9.64 -12.20
C LEU A 169 14.69 9.37 -13.30
N GLU A 170 13.77 8.45 -13.07
CA GLU A 170 12.76 8.07 -14.06
C GLU A 170 11.67 9.14 -14.18
N SER A 171 11.06 9.55 -13.10
CA SER A 171 9.83 10.35 -13.10
C SER A 171 9.97 11.77 -13.70
N PRO A 172 11.01 12.57 -13.43
CA PRO A 172 11.13 13.90 -14.06
C PRO A 172 11.82 13.88 -15.43
N ILE A 173 12.46 12.79 -15.84
CA ILE A 173 13.29 12.76 -17.04
C ILE A 173 12.59 12.05 -18.20
N TRP A 174 11.76 11.04 -17.91
CA TRP A 174 11.18 10.15 -18.91
C TRP A 174 9.65 10.20 -18.98
N PHE A 175 9.00 10.99 -18.10
CA PHE A 175 7.55 11.24 -18.09
C PHE A 175 7.22 12.72 -18.44
#